data_3acac9227fd9b4ef7e2edddfef75a7f8
#
_entry.id   3acac9227fd9b4ef7e2edddfef75a7f8
#
_cell.length_a   1.000
_cell.length_b   1.000
_cell.length_c   1.000
_cell.angle_alpha   90.00
_cell.angle_beta   90.00
_cell.angle_gamma   90.00
#
_symmetry.space_group_name_H-M   'P 1'
#
loop_
_entity.id
_entity.type
_entity.pdbx_description
1 polymer ?
#
loop_
_entity_poly.entity_id
_entity_poly.type
_entity_poly.pdbx_seq_one_letter_code
_entity_poly.pdbx_strand_id
1 'polypeptide(L)'
;MKKKVFCQGCWEQMHVPIAIRGPLSLFYKLFGIKKSQMHPNLCTICESMFTRVKKHKQISISTTILFADIRGYTYSSQHIESSKLNKLLQCFYDQCSAAVWENEGIINKFIGDAALAVFNFPLIRKDHVINAVNAAIELQKNCRNLKEEIGLSNEHALGIGIGIHTGECFIGEVGTSYKDFTAIGPVVNLASRLQEAAGSGEILVTTEVFNYVKDLFPDAQKRMLTLKGLSSPVNGFVLA
;
A
#
# COMPACT_ATOMS: atom_id res chain seq x y z
N MET A 1 -14.09 0.98 7.59
CA MET A 1 -13.20 0.37 8.64
C MET A 1 -13.80 0.51 10.03
N LYS A 2 -13.89 -0.60 10.83
CA LYS A 2 -14.26 -0.52 12.26
C LYS A 2 -13.09 0.06 13.06
N LYS A 3 -13.30 1.23 13.66
CA LYS A 3 -12.31 1.91 14.52
C LYS A 3 -12.22 1.16 15.86
N LYS A 4 -11.12 0.43 16.10
CA LYS A 4 -10.89 -0.30 17.38
C LYS A 4 -10.46 0.69 18.48
N VAL A 5 -10.92 0.47 19.70
CA VAL A 5 -10.52 1.27 20.88
C VAL A 5 -9.10 0.91 21.30
N PHE A 6 -8.78 -0.38 21.30
CA PHE A 6 -7.46 -0.90 21.65
C PHE A 6 -6.59 -1.13 20.43
N CYS A 7 -5.28 -0.97 20.61
CA CYS A 7 -4.30 -1.28 19.58
C CYS A 7 -4.37 -2.75 19.20
N GLN A 8 -4.60 -3.00 17.91
CA GLN A 8 -4.76 -4.36 17.39
C GLN A 8 -3.47 -5.17 17.52
N GLY A 9 -2.31 -4.59 17.19
CA GLY A 9 -1.02 -5.27 17.28
C GLY A 9 -0.65 -5.63 18.72
N CYS A 10 -0.84 -4.71 19.69
CA CYS A 10 -0.56 -4.99 21.09
C CYS A 10 -1.50 -6.08 21.64
N TRP A 11 -2.77 -6.04 21.24
CA TRP A 11 -3.75 -7.03 21.67
C TRP A 11 -3.47 -8.42 21.09
N GLU A 12 -3.26 -8.52 19.78
CA GLU A 12 -3.08 -9.81 19.09
C GLU A 12 -1.73 -10.47 19.39
N GLN A 13 -0.65 -9.66 19.57
CA GLN A 13 0.70 -10.21 19.76
C GLN A 13 1.13 -10.33 21.23
N MET A 14 0.69 -9.41 22.08
CA MET A 14 1.16 -9.32 23.48
C MET A 14 0.03 -9.48 24.50
N HIS A 15 -1.23 -9.53 24.07
CA HIS A 15 -2.43 -9.56 24.92
C HIS A 15 -2.52 -8.34 25.88
N VAL A 16 -1.90 -7.19 25.48
CA VAL A 16 -1.90 -5.96 26.26
C VAL A 16 -2.92 -4.97 25.69
N PRO A 17 -3.93 -4.53 26.51
CA PRO A 17 -5.00 -3.65 26.05
C PRO A 17 -4.55 -2.17 26.02
N ILE A 18 -3.67 -1.79 25.08
CA ILE A 18 -3.26 -0.40 24.89
C ILE A 18 -4.39 0.38 24.22
N ALA A 19 -5.04 1.29 24.96
CA ALA A 19 -6.08 2.14 24.41
C ALA A 19 -5.50 3.25 23.51
N ILE A 20 -5.93 3.27 22.24
CA ILE A 20 -5.53 4.29 21.26
C ILE A 20 -6.67 5.27 20.93
N ARG A 21 -7.87 5.02 21.47
CA ARG A 21 -9.07 5.88 21.37
C ARG A 21 -9.87 5.85 22.66
N GLY A 22 -10.76 6.85 22.81
CA GLY A 22 -11.59 7.01 24.00
C GLY A 22 -10.84 7.65 25.19
N PRO A 23 -11.50 7.81 26.36
CA PRO A 23 -10.93 8.49 27.52
C PRO A 23 -9.62 7.87 28.02
N LEU A 24 -9.51 6.55 28.03
CA LEU A 24 -8.31 5.82 28.43
C LEU A 24 -7.09 6.14 27.55
N SER A 25 -7.29 6.58 26.31
CA SER A 25 -6.18 6.94 25.43
C SER A 25 -5.41 8.16 25.91
N LEU A 26 -6.01 9.02 26.74
CA LEU A 26 -5.36 10.20 27.34
C LEU A 26 -4.22 9.76 28.26
N PHE A 27 -4.45 8.73 29.07
CA PHE A 27 -3.43 8.14 29.93
C PHE A 27 -2.23 7.65 29.12
N TYR A 28 -2.47 6.89 28.06
CA TYR A 28 -1.40 6.36 27.22
C TYR A 28 -0.65 7.44 26.44
N LYS A 29 -1.33 8.54 26.06
CA LYS A 29 -0.71 9.71 25.41
C LYS A 29 0.34 10.40 26.29
N LEU A 30 0.14 10.42 27.61
CA LEU A 30 1.14 10.96 28.55
C LEU A 30 2.47 10.19 28.50
N PHE A 31 2.45 8.93 28.15
CA PHE A 31 3.62 8.08 27.92
C PHE A 31 4.09 8.04 26.45
N GLY A 32 3.62 8.98 25.62
CA GLY A 32 3.99 9.05 24.22
C GLY A 32 3.33 8.00 23.30
N ILE A 33 2.38 7.20 23.84
CA ILE A 33 1.70 6.15 23.08
C ILE A 33 0.51 6.77 22.35
N LYS A 34 0.63 6.89 21.02
CA LYS A 34 -0.37 7.48 20.13
C LYS A 34 -0.79 6.49 19.05
N LYS A 35 -1.76 6.85 18.23
CA LYS A 35 -2.08 6.11 17.00
C LYS A 35 -0.88 6.18 16.05
N SER A 36 -0.58 5.06 15.40
CA SER A 36 0.39 4.99 14.32
C SER A 36 -0.10 5.77 13.09
N GLN A 37 0.83 6.32 12.32
CA GLN A 37 0.52 6.93 11.02
C GLN A 37 0.37 5.86 9.93
N MET A 38 1.01 4.70 10.08
CA MET A 38 0.97 3.62 9.09
C MET A 38 -0.38 2.90 9.05
N HIS A 39 -1.08 2.82 10.21
CA HIS A 39 -2.38 2.16 10.31
C HIS A 39 -3.17 2.67 11.53
N PRO A 40 -4.44 3.07 11.38
CA PRO A 40 -5.21 3.72 12.43
C PRO A 40 -5.58 2.82 13.63
N ASN A 41 -5.51 1.51 13.51
CA ASN A 41 -5.75 0.56 14.61
C ASN A 41 -4.46 0.07 15.27
N LEU A 42 -3.30 0.62 14.91
CA LEU A 42 -2.01 0.37 15.56
C LEU A 42 -1.59 1.56 16.43
N CYS A 43 -0.67 1.33 17.36
CA CYS A 43 -0.07 2.38 18.19
C CYS A 43 1.41 2.59 17.83
N THR A 44 1.97 3.70 18.33
CA THR A 44 3.39 4.03 18.15
C THR A 44 4.34 3.01 18.78
N ILE A 45 3.90 2.20 19.78
CA ILE A 45 4.71 1.08 20.29
C ILE A 45 4.84 0.00 19.20
N CYS A 46 3.74 -0.42 18.58
CA CYS A 46 3.81 -1.36 17.46
C CYS A 46 4.68 -0.78 16.34
N GLU A 47 4.46 0.47 15.97
CA GLU A 47 5.31 1.17 15.01
C GLU A 47 6.78 1.18 15.45
N SER A 48 7.08 1.45 16.73
CA SER A 48 8.45 1.44 17.28
C SER A 48 9.01 0.04 17.50
N MET A 49 8.19 -0.99 17.76
CA MET A 49 8.66 -2.38 17.76
C MET A 49 9.15 -2.79 16.38
N PHE A 50 8.49 -2.34 15.33
CA PHE A 50 9.01 -2.45 13.95
C PHE A 50 10.33 -1.70 13.82
N THR A 51 10.49 -0.56 14.50
CA THR A 51 11.75 0.17 14.53
C THR A 51 12.77 -0.45 15.46
N ARG A 52 12.41 -1.20 16.49
CA ARG A 52 13.34 -1.85 17.46
C ARG A 52 13.80 -3.24 17.04
N VAL A 53 13.03 -3.96 16.26
CA VAL A 53 13.56 -5.09 15.46
C VAL A 53 14.76 -4.63 14.61
N LYS A 54 14.91 -3.33 14.48
CA LYS A 54 15.86 -2.52 13.74
C LYS A 54 17.32 -2.62 14.15
N LYS A 55 17.65 -2.81 15.39
CA LYS A 55 19.07 -2.62 15.77
C LYS A 55 19.99 -3.76 15.36
N HIS A 56 19.46 -4.99 15.12
CA HIS A 56 20.32 -6.15 14.82
C HIS A 56 19.75 -7.26 13.93
N LYS A 57 18.52 -7.19 13.40
CA LYS A 57 17.98 -8.24 12.52
C LYS A 57 17.07 -7.65 11.42
N GLN A 58 17.53 -7.74 10.19
CA GLN A 58 16.65 -7.69 9.04
C GLN A 58 15.69 -8.89 9.16
N ILE A 59 14.38 -8.63 9.16
CA ILE A 59 13.39 -9.70 9.13
C ILE A 59 13.08 -9.99 7.69
N SER A 60 13.37 -11.21 7.24
CA SER A 60 12.80 -11.75 6.01
C SER A 60 11.43 -12.30 6.33
N ILE A 61 10.42 -11.83 5.63
CA ILE A 61 9.04 -12.25 5.79
C ILE A 61 8.35 -12.29 4.43
N SER A 62 7.53 -13.32 4.23
CA SER A 62 6.66 -13.36 3.04
C SER A 62 5.60 -12.27 3.15
N THR A 63 5.60 -11.34 2.20
CA THR A 63 4.68 -10.20 2.15
C THR A 63 4.05 -10.06 0.78
N THR A 64 2.96 -9.32 0.71
CA THR A 64 2.43 -8.84 -0.57
C THR A 64 2.64 -7.33 -0.64
N ILE A 65 3.27 -6.91 -1.72
CA ILE A 65 3.56 -5.52 -2.04
C ILE A 65 2.57 -5.03 -3.08
N LEU A 66 1.98 -3.87 -2.83
CA LEU A 66 1.13 -3.14 -3.74
C LEU A 66 1.75 -1.78 -4.02
N PHE A 67 1.97 -1.48 -5.30
CA PHE A 67 2.23 -0.13 -5.78
C PHE A 67 1.00 0.38 -6.54
N ALA A 68 0.64 1.63 -6.29
CA ALA A 68 -0.40 2.35 -7.03
C ALA A 68 0.13 3.73 -7.43
N ASP A 69 -0.24 4.22 -8.60
CA ASP A 69 0.29 5.46 -9.17
C ASP A 69 -0.75 6.15 -10.04
N ILE A 70 -0.77 7.48 -10.04
CA ILE A 70 -1.69 8.27 -10.85
C ILE A 70 -1.17 8.36 -12.29
N ARG A 71 -1.83 7.70 -13.21
CA ARG A 71 -1.54 7.81 -14.64
C ARG A 71 -1.86 9.21 -15.15
N GLY A 72 -0.95 9.73 -16.00
CA GLY A 72 -1.11 11.07 -16.55
C GLY A 72 -0.75 12.22 -15.59
N TYR A 73 -0.27 11.93 -14.38
CA TYR A 73 0.09 12.94 -13.39
C TYR A 73 1.17 13.91 -13.91
N THR A 74 2.26 13.39 -14.47
CA THR A 74 3.37 14.23 -14.99
C THR A 74 2.89 15.22 -16.05
N TYR A 75 2.04 14.79 -16.98
CA TYR A 75 1.44 15.70 -17.97
C TYR A 75 0.52 16.72 -17.29
N SER A 76 -0.35 16.25 -16.42
CA SER A 76 -1.32 17.08 -15.71
C SER A 76 -0.64 18.11 -14.81
N SER A 77 0.50 17.79 -14.20
CA SER A 77 1.25 18.71 -13.33
C SER A 77 1.77 19.96 -14.06
N GLN A 78 1.93 19.90 -15.38
CA GLN A 78 2.35 21.02 -16.20
C GLN A 78 1.20 21.90 -16.71
N HIS A 79 -0.06 21.38 -16.64
CA HIS A 79 -1.23 22.02 -17.26
C HIS A 79 -2.34 22.35 -16.28
N ILE A 80 -2.26 21.83 -15.07
CA ILE A 80 -3.26 22.03 -14.02
C ILE A 80 -2.72 23.00 -12.95
N GLU A 81 -3.62 23.84 -12.44
CA GLU A 81 -3.33 24.73 -11.33
C GLU A 81 -2.83 23.95 -10.09
N SER A 82 -1.79 24.45 -9.41
CA SER A 82 -1.15 23.81 -8.26
C SER A 82 -2.15 23.50 -7.12
N SER A 83 -3.18 24.30 -6.93
CA SER A 83 -4.25 24.06 -5.96
C SER A 83 -5.05 22.80 -6.25
N LYS A 84 -5.41 22.57 -7.52
CA LYS A 84 -6.13 21.38 -7.98
C LYS A 84 -5.23 20.14 -7.94
N LEU A 85 -3.95 20.32 -8.31
CA LEU A 85 -2.97 19.24 -8.24
C LEU A 85 -2.76 18.76 -6.80
N ASN A 86 -2.66 19.67 -5.85
CA ASN A 86 -2.57 19.34 -4.42
C ASN A 86 -3.83 18.59 -3.94
N LYS A 87 -5.01 19.06 -4.35
CA LYS A 87 -6.28 18.40 -4.03
C LYS A 87 -6.33 16.97 -4.62
N LEU A 88 -5.82 16.77 -5.84
CA LEU A 88 -5.70 15.46 -6.48
C LEU A 88 -4.86 14.51 -5.63
N LEU A 89 -3.66 14.94 -5.21
CA LEU A 89 -2.78 14.13 -4.36
C LEU A 89 -3.41 13.83 -3.00
N GLN A 90 -4.05 14.80 -2.35
CA GLN A 90 -4.74 14.58 -1.08
C GLN A 90 -5.84 13.53 -1.22
N CYS A 91 -6.71 13.66 -2.22
CA CYS A 91 -7.77 12.68 -2.47
C CYS A 91 -7.18 11.29 -2.74
N PHE A 92 -6.15 11.19 -3.58
CA PHE A 92 -5.48 9.92 -3.87
C PHE A 92 -4.88 9.28 -2.61
N TYR A 93 -4.16 10.06 -1.78
CA TYR A 93 -3.57 9.57 -0.53
C TYR A 93 -4.62 9.07 0.45
N ASP A 94 -5.74 9.78 0.56
CA ASP A 94 -6.85 9.39 1.43
C ASP A 94 -7.52 8.10 0.94
N GLN A 95 -7.74 7.96 -0.37
CA GLN A 95 -8.33 6.74 -0.95
C GLN A 95 -7.37 5.55 -0.84
N CYS A 96 -6.07 5.73 -1.11
CA CYS A 96 -5.07 4.68 -0.88
C CYS A 96 -5.05 4.23 0.58
N SER A 97 -5.02 5.18 1.50
CA SER A 97 -4.99 4.88 2.93
C SER A 97 -6.24 4.12 3.36
N ALA A 98 -7.42 4.56 2.93
CA ALA A 98 -8.68 3.91 3.26
C ALA A 98 -8.71 2.47 2.74
N ALA A 99 -8.47 2.26 1.44
CA ALA A 99 -8.50 0.94 0.82
C ALA A 99 -7.49 -0.03 1.45
N VAL A 100 -6.25 0.41 1.67
CA VAL A 100 -5.19 -0.42 2.27
C VAL A 100 -5.53 -0.78 3.72
N TRP A 101 -5.98 0.19 4.53
CA TRP A 101 -6.29 -0.06 5.94
C TRP A 101 -7.55 -0.91 6.15
N GLU A 102 -8.55 -0.80 5.28
CA GLU A 102 -9.75 -1.65 5.34
C GLU A 102 -9.43 -3.11 5.05
N ASN A 103 -8.41 -3.33 4.24
CA ASN A 103 -7.91 -4.65 3.87
C ASN A 103 -6.67 -5.09 4.66
N GLU A 104 -6.48 -4.56 5.89
CA GLU A 104 -5.44 -4.98 6.86
C GLU A 104 -3.99 -4.81 6.37
N GLY A 105 -3.75 -3.95 5.39
CA GLY A 105 -2.44 -3.51 4.95
C GLY A 105 -1.96 -2.27 5.69
N ILE A 106 -0.70 -1.90 5.47
CA ILE A 106 -0.12 -0.62 5.93
C ILE A 106 0.34 0.20 4.73
N ILE A 107 0.21 1.52 4.83
CA ILE A 107 0.92 2.43 3.94
C ILE A 107 2.36 2.52 4.45
N ASN A 108 3.31 2.09 3.64
CA ASN A 108 4.73 2.24 3.97
C ASN A 108 5.18 3.69 3.71
N LYS A 109 4.92 4.20 2.52
CA LYS A 109 5.17 5.59 2.15
C LYS A 109 4.41 6.00 0.90
N PHE A 110 4.28 7.31 0.72
CA PHE A 110 3.94 7.94 -0.56
C PHE A 110 5.21 8.46 -1.21
N ILE A 111 5.32 8.32 -2.54
CA ILE A 111 6.48 8.74 -3.35
C ILE A 111 5.94 9.59 -4.50
N GLY A 112 5.76 10.88 -4.25
CA GLY A 112 5.08 11.77 -5.20
C GLY A 112 3.63 11.34 -5.43
N ASP A 113 3.29 10.97 -6.65
CA ASP A 113 1.99 10.46 -7.07
C ASP A 113 1.82 8.94 -6.96
N ALA A 114 2.78 8.27 -6.29
CA ALA A 114 2.74 6.84 -6.04
C ALA A 114 2.57 6.50 -4.56
N ALA A 115 1.94 5.35 -4.29
CA ALA A 115 1.79 4.76 -2.97
C ALA A 115 2.44 3.38 -2.93
N LEU A 116 3.21 3.11 -1.87
CA LEU A 116 3.72 1.79 -1.52
C LEU A 116 2.98 1.26 -0.30
N ALA A 117 2.27 0.16 -0.48
CA ALA A 117 1.59 -0.55 0.59
C ALA A 117 2.17 -1.95 0.80
N VAL A 118 2.11 -2.42 2.06
CA VAL A 118 2.63 -3.72 2.49
C VAL A 118 1.55 -4.48 3.24
N PHE A 119 1.35 -5.74 2.88
CA PHE A 119 0.42 -6.67 3.52
C PHE A 119 1.19 -7.83 4.15
N ASN A 120 0.63 -8.46 5.19
CA ASN A 120 1.26 -9.44 6.06
C ASN A 120 2.33 -8.85 7.00
N PHE A 121 2.27 -7.56 7.22
CA PHE A 121 3.14 -6.87 8.16
C PHE A 121 2.44 -5.58 8.65
N PRO A 122 2.48 -5.25 9.91
CA PRO A 122 3.08 -5.93 11.08
C PRO A 122 2.21 -7.04 11.64
N LEU A 123 0.99 -7.15 11.18
CA LEU A 123 0.05 -8.19 11.56
C LEU A 123 0.12 -9.31 10.51
N ILE A 124 0.47 -10.49 10.97
CA ILE A 124 0.54 -11.67 10.10
C ILE A 124 -0.88 -12.09 9.73
N ARG A 125 -1.14 -12.21 8.42
CA ARG A 125 -2.42 -12.60 7.84
C ARG A 125 -2.22 -13.66 6.76
N LYS A 126 -2.91 -14.79 6.88
CA LYS A 126 -2.86 -15.84 5.87
C LYS A 126 -3.40 -15.37 4.51
N ASP A 127 -4.39 -14.47 4.55
CA ASP A 127 -5.10 -13.99 3.36
C ASP A 127 -4.49 -12.68 2.80
N HIS A 128 -3.24 -12.37 3.14
CA HIS A 128 -2.60 -11.11 2.77
C HIS A 128 -2.56 -10.84 1.26
N VAL A 129 -2.50 -11.89 0.43
CA VAL A 129 -2.54 -11.76 -1.03
C VAL A 129 -3.92 -11.33 -1.49
N ILE A 130 -4.97 -11.98 -0.98
CA ILE A 130 -6.36 -11.65 -1.30
C ILE A 130 -6.70 -10.24 -0.79
N ASN A 131 -6.23 -9.90 0.41
CA ASN A 131 -6.41 -8.57 1.00
C ASN A 131 -5.76 -7.47 0.13
N ALA A 132 -4.58 -7.71 -0.42
CA ALA A 132 -3.93 -6.76 -1.33
C ALA A 132 -4.73 -6.56 -2.63
N VAL A 133 -5.26 -7.64 -3.20
CA VAL A 133 -6.11 -7.57 -4.40
C VAL A 133 -7.41 -6.84 -4.10
N ASN A 134 -8.06 -7.12 -2.96
CA ASN A 134 -9.27 -6.41 -2.55
C ASN A 134 -9.03 -4.91 -2.36
N ALA A 135 -7.89 -4.54 -1.74
CA ALA A 135 -7.49 -3.14 -1.59
C ALA A 135 -7.31 -2.45 -2.97
N ALA A 136 -6.72 -3.16 -3.93
CA ALA A 136 -6.54 -2.63 -5.28
C ALA A 136 -7.88 -2.39 -5.99
N ILE A 137 -8.82 -3.33 -5.88
CA ILE A 137 -10.17 -3.20 -6.47
C ILE A 137 -10.91 -2.02 -5.83
N GLU A 138 -10.86 -1.92 -4.50
CA GLU A 138 -11.48 -0.84 -3.76
C GLU A 138 -10.88 0.52 -4.16
N LEU A 139 -9.57 0.61 -4.27
CA LEU A 139 -8.87 1.82 -4.71
C LEU A 139 -9.29 2.22 -6.14
N GLN A 140 -9.32 1.28 -7.09
CA GLN A 140 -9.79 1.55 -8.45
C GLN A 140 -11.24 2.07 -8.46
N LYS A 141 -12.11 1.44 -7.67
CA LYS A 141 -13.51 1.87 -7.54
C LYS A 141 -13.61 3.29 -6.98
N ASN A 142 -12.90 3.58 -5.90
CA ASN A 142 -12.95 4.88 -5.21
C ASN A 142 -12.37 6.01 -6.07
N CYS A 143 -11.37 5.70 -6.91
CA CYS A 143 -10.71 6.69 -7.75
C CYS A 143 -11.37 6.89 -9.13
N ARG A 144 -12.44 6.17 -9.48
CA ARG A 144 -13.12 6.33 -10.77
C ARG A 144 -13.59 7.75 -11.04
N ASN A 145 -14.10 8.41 -10.02
CA ASN A 145 -14.65 9.77 -10.11
C ASN A 145 -13.68 10.85 -9.62
N LEU A 146 -12.42 10.50 -9.43
CA LEU A 146 -11.41 11.41 -8.87
C LEU A 146 -11.29 12.73 -9.67
N LYS A 147 -11.45 12.66 -11.00
CA LYS A 147 -11.42 13.84 -11.87
C LYS A 147 -12.60 14.79 -11.59
N GLU A 148 -13.78 14.24 -11.46
CA GLU A 148 -15.02 15.00 -11.21
C GLU A 148 -14.99 15.66 -9.85
N GLU A 149 -14.49 14.96 -8.81
CA GLU A 149 -14.37 15.48 -7.45
C GLU A 149 -13.45 16.71 -7.35
N ILE A 150 -12.43 16.78 -8.20
CA ILE A 150 -11.49 17.91 -8.23
C ILE A 150 -11.81 18.94 -9.32
N GLY A 151 -12.89 18.75 -10.08
CA GLY A 151 -13.34 19.67 -11.12
C GLY A 151 -12.39 19.78 -12.31
N LEU A 152 -11.84 18.64 -12.75
CA LEU A 152 -11.03 18.56 -13.98
C LEU A 152 -11.86 18.18 -15.18
N SER A 153 -11.54 18.77 -16.34
CA SER A 153 -12.13 18.40 -17.62
C SER A 153 -11.72 16.99 -18.06
N ASN A 154 -12.50 16.38 -18.95
CA ASN A 154 -12.22 15.04 -19.49
C ASN A 154 -10.95 14.96 -20.38
N GLU A 155 -10.36 16.09 -20.71
CA GLU A 155 -9.10 16.16 -21.49
C GLU A 155 -7.90 15.56 -20.76
N HIS A 156 -7.94 15.53 -19.41
CA HIS A 156 -6.88 14.93 -18.62
C HIS A 156 -7.12 13.42 -18.46
N ALA A 157 -6.26 12.61 -19.10
CA ALA A 157 -6.33 11.15 -19.02
C ALA A 157 -5.78 10.61 -17.69
N LEU A 158 -6.41 11.01 -16.57
CA LEU A 158 -6.04 10.53 -15.23
C LEU A 158 -6.71 9.18 -14.93
N GLY A 159 -5.99 8.32 -14.26
CA GLY A 159 -6.48 7.04 -13.73
C GLY A 159 -5.43 6.42 -12.82
N ILE A 160 -5.70 5.25 -12.28
CA ILE A 160 -4.77 4.59 -11.37
C ILE A 160 -4.23 3.32 -12.03
N GLY A 161 -2.90 3.17 -12.06
CA GLY A 161 -2.23 1.92 -12.42
C GLY A 161 -1.73 1.23 -11.16
N ILE A 162 -2.02 -0.08 -11.02
CA ILE A 162 -1.67 -0.84 -9.82
C ILE A 162 -0.85 -2.07 -10.19
N GLY A 163 0.25 -2.30 -9.45
CA GLY A 163 1.07 -3.50 -9.55
C GLY A 163 1.14 -4.24 -8.21
N ILE A 164 0.90 -5.57 -8.24
CA ILE A 164 0.92 -6.40 -7.03
C ILE A 164 1.83 -7.61 -7.25
N HIS A 165 2.72 -7.84 -6.29
CA HIS A 165 3.52 -9.06 -6.23
C HIS A 165 3.66 -9.56 -4.79
N THR A 166 3.84 -10.88 -4.62
CA THR A 166 4.03 -11.53 -3.32
C THR A 166 5.33 -12.32 -3.30
N GLY A 167 6.03 -12.30 -2.19
CA GLY A 167 7.29 -13.01 -2.01
C GLY A 167 8.04 -12.57 -0.76
N GLU A 168 9.25 -13.09 -0.60
CA GLU A 168 10.12 -12.76 0.51
C GLU A 168 10.66 -11.33 0.39
N CYS A 169 10.58 -10.59 1.48
CA CYS A 169 10.97 -9.20 1.58
C CYS A 169 11.69 -8.95 2.90
N PHE A 170 12.68 -8.09 2.86
CA PHE A 170 13.25 -7.51 4.08
C PHE A 170 12.48 -6.26 4.46
N ILE A 171 12.00 -6.20 5.70
CA ILE A 171 11.37 -5.02 6.26
C ILE A 171 12.25 -4.51 7.39
N GLY A 172 12.62 -3.25 7.33
CA GLY A 172 13.47 -2.67 8.33
C GLY A 172 13.88 -1.24 8.05
N GLU A 173 14.76 -0.74 8.91
CA GLU A 173 15.36 0.58 8.79
C GLU A 173 16.62 0.50 7.94
N VAL A 174 16.73 1.40 6.99
CA VAL A 174 17.86 1.53 6.09
C VAL A 174 18.48 2.91 6.25
N GLY A 175 19.81 2.95 6.22
CA GLY A 175 20.61 4.16 6.37
C GLY A 175 21.16 4.36 7.78
N THR A 176 22.23 5.13 7.86
CA THR A 176 22.93 5.46 9.13
C THR A 176 22.61 6.87 9.58
N SER A 177 22.79 7.86 8.72
CA SER A 177 22.55 9.28 9.00
C SER A 177 21.10 9.66 8.77
N TYR A 178 20.53 9.27 7.64
CA TYR A 178 19.11 9.34 7.37
C TYR A 178 18.53 7.92 7.42
N LYS A 179 17.57 7.72 8.30
CA LYS A 179 16.96 6.41 8.53
C LYS A 179 15.58 6.37 7.93
N ASP A 180 15.38 5.49 6.98
CA ASP A 180 14.10 5.23 6.35
C ASP A 180 13.61 3.82 6.68
N PHE A 181 12.39 3.71 7.20
CA PHE A 181 11.74 2.42 7.41
C PHE A 181 11.04 1.99 6.12
N THR A 182 11.49 0.89 5.54
CA THR A 182 10.99 0.48 4.23
C THR A 182 11.07 -1.03 4.03
N ALA A 183 10.28 -1.50 3.07
CA ALA A 183 10.38 -2.83 2.51
C ALA A 183 11.45 -2.85 1.40
N ILE A 184 12.30 -3.88 1.37
CA ILE A 184 13.41 -4.01 0.42
C ILE A 184 13.47 -5.44 -0.10
N GLY A 185 13.72 -5.57 -1.38
CA GLY A 185 13.96 -6.86 -2.01
C GLY A 185 13.42 -6.94 -3.43
N PRO A 186 13.69 -8.06 -4.12
CA PRO A 186 13.20 -8.28 -5.48
C PRO A 186 11.67 -8.17 -5.58
N VAL A 187 10.93 -8.55 -4.53
CA VAL A 187 9.47 -8.46 -4.48
C VAL A 187 8.98 -7.01 -4.61
N VAL A 188 9.66 -6.07 -3.99
CA VAL A 188 9.32 -4.63 -4.06
C VAL A 188 9.59 -4.09 -5.46
N ASN A 189 10.75 -4.43 -6.02
CA ASN A 189 11.14 -4.02 -7.36
C ASN A 189 10.16 -4.55 -8.41
N LEU A 190 9.77 -5.84 -8.30
CA LEU A 190 8.86 -6.43 -9.27
C LEU A 190 7.46 -5.82 -9.19
N ALA A 191 6.93 -5.57 -7.98
CA ALA A 191 5.64 -4.90 -7.81
C ALA A 191 5.66 -3.47 -8.41
N SER A 192 6.76 -2.72 -8.23
CA SER A 192 6.94 -1.40 -8.87
C SER A 192 6.95 -1.50 -10.39
N ARG A 193 7.67 -2.47 -10.97
CA ARG A 193 7.71 -2.66 -12.42
C ARG A 193 6.36 -3.10 -13.01
N LEU A 194 5.60 -3.90 -12.30
CA LEU A 194 4.23 -4.23 -12.69
C LEU A 194 3.36 -2.98 -12.71
N GLN A 195 3.47 -2.15 -11.68
CA GLN A 195 2.74 -0.89 -11.62
C GLN A 195 3.13 0.01 -12.79
N GLU A 196 4.41 0.17 -13.13
CA GLU A 196 4.86 0.94 -14.30
C GLU A 196 4.26 0.43 -15.62
N ALA A 197 4.08 -0.90 -15.76
CA ALA A 197 3.52 -1.55 -16.93
C ALA A 197 1.99 -1.58 -16.97
N ALA A 198 1.33 -1.32 -15.85
CA ALA A 198 -0.13 -1.25 -15.77
C ALA A 198 -0.66 0.00 -16.46
N GLY A 199 -1.70 -0.14 -17.25
CA GLY A 199 -2.43 0.98 -17.85
C GLY A 199 -3.31 1.73 -16.84
N SER A 200 -3.97 2.77 -17.33
CA SER A 200 -4.99 3.49 -16.54
C SER A 200 -6.19 2.58 -16.27
N GLY A 201 -6.53 2.39 -14.99
CA GLY A 201 -7.60 1.49 -14.56
C GLY A 201 -7.15 0.03 -14.41
N GLU A 202 -5.92 -0.34 -14.76
CA GLU A 202 -5.46 -1.72 -14.68
C GLU A 202 -4.89 -2.10 -13.29
N ILE A 203 -5.19 -3.34 -12.87
CA ILE A 203 -4.54 -4.03 -11.76
C ILE A 203 -3.73 -5.17 -12.36
N LEU A 204 -2.40 -5.04 -12.36
CA LEU A 204 -1.48 -6.00 -12.94
C LEU A 204 -0.80 -6.81 -11.83
N VAL A 205 -0.92 -8.13 -11.90
CA VAL A 205 -0.38 -9.04 -10.88
C VAL A 205 0.50 -10.11 -11.51
N THR A 206 1.42 -10.69 -10.73
CA THR A 206 2.21 -11.85 -11.17
C THR A 206 1.43 -13.16 -11.08
N THR A 207 1.99 -14.23 -11.64
CA THR A 207 1.44 -15.59 -11.56
C THR A 207 1.27 -16.04 -10.10
N GLU A 208 2.22 -15.70 -9.23
CA GLU A 208 2.18 -16.05 -7.81
C GLU A 208 0.94 -15.44 -7.13
N VAL A 209 0.63 -14.18 -7.39
CA VAL A 209 -0.58 -13.51 -6.87
C VAL A 209 -1.82 -14.08 -7.53
N PHE A 210 -1.81 -14.23 -8.86
CA PHE A 210 -2.96 -14.73 -9.62
C PHE A 210 -3.44 -16.10 -9.15
N ASN A 211 -2.53 -17.00 -8.78
CA ASN A 211 -2.89 -18.34 -8.28
C ASN A 211 -3.77 -18.29 -7.02
N TYR A 212 -3.71 -17.24 -6.20
CA TYR A 212 -4.58 -17.06 -5.03
C TYR A 212 -5.98 -16.57 -5.40
N VAL A 213 -6.15 -15.91 -6.55
CA VAL A 213 -7.39 -15.23 -6.90
C VAL A 213 -8.00 -15.67 -8.23
N LYS A 214 -7.42 -16.67 -8.89
CA LYS A 214 -7.84 -17.14 -10.22
C LYS A 214 -9.33 -17.48 -10.33
N ASP A 215 -9.91 -18.05 -9.26
CA ASP A 215 -11.33 -18.42 -9.23
C ASP A 215 -12.26 -17.20 -9.13
N LEU A 216 -11.73 -16.05 -8.70
CA LEU A 216 -12.44 -14.76 -8.64
C LEU A 216 -12.32 -13.98 -9.95
N PHE A 217 -11.30 -14.29 -10.78
CA PHE A 217 -10.99 -13.59 -12.03
C PHE A 217 -10.77 -14.57 -13.18
N PRO A 218 -11.81 -15.33 -13.58
CA PRO A 218 -11.69 -16.35 -14.63
C PRO A 218 -11.34 -15.75 -16.00
N ASP A 219 -11.71 -14.48 -16.23
CA ASP A 219 -11.47 -13.76 -17.49
C ASP A 219 -10.20 -12.90 -17.47
N ALA A 220 -9.35 -13.03 -16.45
CA ALA A 220 -8.11 -12.27 -16.34
C ALA A 220 -7.20 -12.48 -17.56
N GLN A 221 -6.79 -11.39 -18.18
CA GLN A 221 -5.96 -11.42 -19.37
C GLN A 221 -4.50 -11.69 -19.01
N LYS A 222 -3.94 -12.78 -19.53
CA LYS A 222 -2.52 -13.05 -19.41
C LYS A 222 -1.72 -12.14 -20.36
N ARG A 223 -0.68 -11.51 -19.84
CA ARG A 223 0.22 -10.62 -20.58
C ARG A 223 1.67 -11.00 -20.30
N MET A 224 2.46 -11.21 -21.34
CA MET A 224 3.92 -11.37 -21.22
C MET A 224 4.56 -9.98 -21.15
N LEU A 225 5.34 -9.71 -20.11
CA LEU A 225 5.89 -8.41 -19.82
C LEU A 225 7.41 -8.43 -19.89
N THR A 226 8.00 -7.55 -20.68
CA THR A 226 9.43 -7.24 -20.64
C THR A 226 9.63 -6.05 -19.72
N LEU A 227 10.04 -6.32 -18.49
CA LEU A 227 10.17 -5.30 -17.45
C LEU A 227 11.61 -4.82 -17.32
N LYS A 228 11.82 -3.52 -17.18
CA LYS A 228 13.14 -2.91 -17.06
C LYS A 228 13.93 -3.49 -15.89
N GLY A 229 15.15 -3.96 -16.15
CA GLY A 229 16.05 -4.50 -15.13
C GLY A 229 15.85 -5.98 -14.81
N LEU A 230 14.93 -6.67 -15.52
CA LEU A 230 14.79 -8.13 -15.45
C LEU A 230 15.39 -8.76 -16.70
N SER A 231 16.11 -9.88 -16.52
CA SER A 231 16.76 -10.62 -17.61
C SER A 231 15.80 -11.47 -18.44
N SER A 232 14.63 -11.78 -17.91
CA SER A 232 13.64 -12.63 -18.55
C SER A 232 12.24 -12.01 -18.48
N PRO A 233 11.39 -12.25 -19.50
CA PRO A 233 10.00 -11.83 -19.45
C PRO A 233 9.25 -12.46 -18.28
N VAL A 234 8.30 -11.71 -17.71
CA VAL A 234 7.44 -12.13 -16.61
C VAL A 234 6.01 -12.29 -17.10
N ASN A 235 5.35 -13.38 -16.70
CA ASN A 235 3.92 -13.54 -16.92
C ASN A 235 3.15 -12.66 -15.92
N GLY A 236 2.42 -11.68 -16.44
CA GLY A 236 1.47 -10.87 -15.69
C GLY A 236 0.03 -11.25 -16.02
N PHE A 237 -0.89 -10.89 -15.13
CA PHE A 237 -2.34 -11.03 -15.32
C PHE A 237 -3.00 -9.70 -15.00
N VAL A 238 -3.85 -9.23 -15.89
CA VAL A 238 -4.67 -8.04 -15.70
C VAL A 238 -5.99 -8.49 -15.08
N LEU A 239 -6.27 -8.03 -13.85
CA LEU A 239 -7.48 -8.41 -13.10
C LEU A 239 -8.66 -7.49 -13.37
N ALA A 240 -8.40 -6.21 -13.67
CA ALA A 240 -9.37 -5.17 -13.98
C ALA A 240 -8.70 -4.11 -14.85
#